data_4cf4e93873e51bee2f27d5c3f2de711f
#
_entry.id   4cf4e93873e51bee2f27d5c3f2de711f
#
_cell.length_a   1.000
_cell.length_b   1.000
_cell.length_c   1.000
_cell.angle_alpha   90.00
_cell.angle_beta   90.00
_cell.angle_gamma   90.00
#
_symmetry.space_group_name_H-M   'P 1'
#
loop_
_entity.id
_entity.type
_entity.pdbx_description
1 polymer ?
#
loop_
_entity_poly.entity_id
_entity_poly.type
_entity_poly.pdbx_seq_one_letter_code
_entity_poly.pdbx_strand_id
1 'polypeptide(L)'
;MIFDIEDVIKGVDTIGIRLPAGTIFYKKVRAIHPGAYNIKNPDYALLCLEATEPGVMPLSGNTLSQVRFPSANVISCQYIGKNNRTLYRKIGRGVKFISAYYIVTGQTSYFEYRVGSTVYAENYNSSPSNICAGGIHGFLHSNYALVY
;
A
#
# COMPACT_ATOMS: atom_id res chain seq x y z
N MET A 1 -9.20 13.94 -6.54
CA MET A 1 -9.45 12.96 -7.63
C MET A 1 -10.90 13.06 -8.04
N ILE A 2 -11.15 13.24 -9.31
CA ILE A 2 -12.50 13.36 -9.87
C ILE A 2 -12.83 12.03 -10.55
N PHE A 3 -13.97 11.44 -10.19
CA PHE A 3 -14.44 10.20 -10.80
C PHE A 3 -15.62 10.51 -11.73
N ASP A 4 -15.56 9.98 -12.94
CA ASP A 4 -16.68 9.99 -13.85
C ASP A 4 -17.54 8.75 -13.65
N ILE A 5 -18.79 8.81 -14.15
CA ILE A 5 -19.69 7.66 -14.05
C ILE A 5 -19.15 6.43 -14.79
N GLU A 6 -18.31 6.63 -15.80
CA GLU A 6 -17.66 5.55 -16.54
C GLU A 6 -16.60 4.82 -15.71
N ASP A 7 -16.11 5.45 -14.64
CA ASP A 7 -15.14 4.84 -13.73
C ASP A 7 -15.80 3.88 -12.73
N VAL A 8 -17.12 3.83 -12.68
CA VAL A 8 -17.84 2.95 -11.79
C VAL A 8 -17.83 1.53 -12.35
N ILE A 9 -17.33 0.59 -11.55
CA ILE A 9 -17.29 -0.82 -11.89
C ILE A 9 -18.40 -1.54 -11.12
N LYS A 10 -19.21 -2.30 -11.84
CA LYS A 10 -20.27 -3.11 -11.23
C LYS A 10 -19.90 -4.58 -11.28
N GLY A 11 -19.91 -5.23 -10.11
CA GLY A 11 -19.82 -6.68 -10.00
C GLY A 11 -21.15 -7.25 -9.52
N VAL A 12 -21.25 -8.57 -9.41
CA VAL A 12 -22.42 -9.24 -8.85
C VAL A 12 -22.52 -8.81 -7.37
N ASP A 13 -23.61 -8.14 -7.01
CA ASP A 13 -23.94 -7.65 -5.66
C ASP A 13 -22.97 -6.60 -5.08
N THR A 14 -22.03 -6.05 -5.89
CA THR A 14 -21.09 -5.05 -5.40
C THR A 14 -20.79 -3.99 -6.46
N ILE A 15 -20.35 -2.81 -5.98
CA ILE A 15 -19.94 -1.67 -6.80
C ILE A 15 -18.55 -1.24 -6.36
N GLY A 16 -17.73 -0.85 -7.31
CA GLY A 16 -16.42 -0.26 -7.08
C GLY A 16 -16.18 0.93 -8.00
N ILE A 17 -15.05 1.58 -7.78
CA ILE A 17 -14.58 2.68 -8.62
C ILE A 17 -13.26 2.24 -9.25
N ARG A 18 -13.13 2.44 -10.56
CA ARG A 18 -11.85 2.28 -11.24
C ARG A 18 -11.01 3.52 -11.01
N LEU A 19 -9.80 3.32 -10.53
CA LEU A 19 -8.85 4.39 -10.29
C LEU A 19 -7.81 4.40 -11.41
N PRO A 20 -7.48 5.60 -11.95
CA PRO A 20 -6.53 5.68 -13.06
C PRO A 20 -5.09 5.40 -12.62
N ALA A 21 -4.25 5.08 -13.60
CA ALA A 21 -2.80 5.15 -13.42
C ALA A 21 -2.41 6.57 -12.96
N GLY A 22 -1.38 6.70 -12.16
CA GLY A 22 -0.98 7.97 -11.55
C GLY A 22 -1.65 8.25 -10.21
N THR A 23 -2.61 7.43 -9.79
CA THR A 23 -3.24 7.57 -8.46
C THR A 23 -2.20 7.39 -7.38
N ILE A 24 -2.16 8.33 -6.44
CA ILE A 24 -1.31 8.24 -5.25
C ILE A 24 -2.08 7.53 -4.16
N PHE A 25 -1.43 6.57 -3.53
CA PHE A 25 -2.01 5.84 -2.42
C PHE A 25 -0.92 5.48 -1.40
N TYR A 26 -1.34 5.08 -0.21
CA TYR A 26 -0.45 4.90 0.93
C TYR A 26 -0.61 3.51 1.50
N LYS A 27 0.50 2.93 1.94
CA LYS A 27 0.51 1.59 2.53
C LYS A 27 1.40 1.58 3.76
N LYS A 28 0.87 1.04 4.87
CA LYS A 28 1.69 0.78 6.06
C LYS A 28 2.22 -0.65 5.97
N VAL A 29 3.53 -0.79 6.09
CA VAL A 29 4.20 -2.08 6.05
C VAL A 29 5.12 -2.23 7.24
N ARG A 30 5.47 -3.47 7.56
CA ARG A 30 6.52 -3.73 8.54
C ARG A 30 7.86 -3.41 7.92
N ALA A 31 8.61 -2.56 8.59
CA ALA A 31 9.93 -2.18 8.14
C ALA A 31 10.96 -3.12 8.74
N ILE A 32 11.79 -3.68 7.89
CA ILE A 32 12.88 -4.56 8.30
C ILE A 32 14.17 -3.96 7.78
N HIS A 33 15.10 -3.70 8.68
CA HIS A 33 16.43 -3.28 8.28
C HIS A 33 17.22 -4.48 7.77
N PRO A 34 17.98 -4.33 6.68
CA PRO A 34 18.97 -5.33 6.32
C PRO A 34 19.91 -5.55 7.51
N GLY A 35 19.96 -6.77 8.05
CA GLY A 35 20.82 -7.12 9.17
C GLY A 35 20.22 -6.91 10.56
N ALA A 36 19.05 -6.30 10.70
CA ALA A 36 18.38 -6.09 11.98
C ALA A 36 16.96 -6.64 11.92
N TYR A 37 16.83 -7.94 12.01
CA TYR A 37 15.56 -8.61 11.94
C TYR A 37 14.99 -8.84 13.35
N ASN A 38 13.90 -8.14 13.68
CA ASN A 38 13.20 -8.35 14.92
C ASN A 38 11.69 -8.53 14.68
N ILE A 39 11.25 -9.78 14.66
CA ILE A 39 9.84 -10.13 14.44
C ILE A 39 8.97 -9.72 15.64
N LYS A 40 9.56 -9.70 16.86
CA LYS A 40 8.79 -9.42 18.08
C LYS A 40 8.43 -7.95 18.25
N ASN A 41 9.23 -7.04 17.67
CA ASN A 41 9.03 -5.60 17.75
C ASN A 41 9.30 -4.97 16.37
N PRO A 42 8.46 -5.25 15.39
CA PRO A 42 8.69 -4.69 14.06
C PRO A 42 8.47 -3.18 14.09
N ASP A 43 9.39 -2.45 13.48
CA ASP A 43 9.12 -1.08 13.11
C ASP A 43 8.16 -1.09 11.92
N TYR A 44 7.45 0.02 11.73
CA TYR A 44 6.58 0.19 10.61
C TYR A 44 7.08 1.29 9.70
N ALA A 45 6.70 1.24 8.45
CA ALA A 45 6.95 2.29 7.48
C ALA A 45 5.67 2.66 6.75
N LEU A 46 5.54 3.94 6.44
CA LEU A 46 4.49 4.44 5.57
C LEU A 46 5.09 4.64 4.18
N LEU A 47 4.52 3.93 3.22
CA LEU A 47 4.89 4.06 1.82
C LEU A 47 3.94 5.02 1.13
N CYS A 48 4.49 5.90 0.31
CA CYS A 48 3.75 6.65 -0.70
C CYS A 48 3.99 5.97 -2.03
N LEU A 49 2.92 5.54 -2.67
CA LEU A 49 2.93 4.78 -3.91
C LEU A 49 2.18 5.52 -5.01
N GLU A 50 2.65 5.36 -6.23
CA GLU A 50 1.97 5.90 -7.41
C GLU A 50 1.64 4.74 -8.34
N ALA A 51 0.36 4.54 -8.60
CA ALA A 51 -0.10 3.48 -9.48
C ALA A 51 0.44 3.66 -10.90
N THR A 52 1.00 2.62 -11.48
CA THR A 52 1.46 2.62 -12.89
C THR A 52 0.41 2.11 -13.84
N GLU A 53 -0.61 1.42 -13.33
CA GLU A 53 -1.74 0.89 -14.07
C GLU A 53 -3.03 1.16 -13.30
N PRO A 54 -4.19 1.15 -13.98
CA PRO A 54 -5.46 1.34 -13.30
C PRO A 54 -5.71 0.28 -12.21
N GLY A 55 -6.37 0.70 -11.14
CA GLY A 55 -6.75 -0.16 -10.05
C GLY A 55 -8.21 -0.03 -9.69
N VAL A 56 -8.59 -0.52 -8.51
CA VAL A 56 -9.97 -0.54 -8.07
C VAL A 56 -10.10 -0.14 -6.60
N MET A 57 -11.16 0.57 -6.31
CA MET A 57 -11.63 0.84 -4.95
C MET A 57 -13.01 0.20 -4.78
N PRO A 58 -13.11 -0.95 -4.11
CA PRO A 58 -14.40 -1.51 -3.75
C PRO A 58 -15.17 -0.56 -2.83
N LEU A 59 -16.47 -0.44 -2.99
CA LEU A 59 -17.28 0.47 -2.16
C LEU A 59 -18.00 -0.25 -1.04
N SER A 60 -18.42 -1.49 -1.24
CA SER A 60 -19.16 -2.24 -0.23
C SER A 60 -18.30 -2.55 0.99
N GLY A 61 -18.69 -2.02 2.16
CA GLY A 61 -17.96 -2.23 3.40
C GLY A 61 -16.60 -1.52 3.49
N ASN A 62 -16.27 -0.69 2.52
CA ASN A 62 -14.99 0.00 2.46
C ASN A 62 -15.07 1.37 3.15
N THR A 63 -14.84 1.39 4.46
CA THR A 63 -14.99 2.61 5.27
C THR A 63 -13.75 3.50 5.26
N LEU A 64 -12.58 2.98 4.85
CA LEU A 64 -11.32 3.69 4.90
C LEU A 64 -10.74 4.03 3.51
N SER A 65 -11.54 3.90 2.46
CA SER A 65 -11.08 4.12 1.08
C SER A 65 -9.89 3.23 0.73
N GLN A 66 -10.00 1.97 1.07
CA GLN A 66 -9.00 0.97 0.72
C GLN A 66 -9.03 0.70 -0.79
N VAL A 67 -7.84 0.65 -1.37
CA VAL A 67 -7.64 0.49 -2.81
C VAL A 67 -6.68 -0.66 -3.08
N ARG A 68 -6.66 -1.15 -4.32
CA ARG A 68 -5.63 -2.07 -4.77
C ARG A 68 -5.27 -1.84 -6.22
N PHE A 69 -4.01 -2.04 -6.52
CA PHE A 69 -3.45 -1.81 -7.85
C PHE A 69 -2.59 -2.99 -8.27
N PRO A 70 -2.46 -3.23 -9.59
CA PRO A 70 -1.58 -4.29 -10.10
C PRO A 70 -0.10 -3.93 -9.99
N SER A 71 0.23 -2.64 -10.02
CA SER A 71 1.62 -2.20 -10.00
C SER A 71 1.72 -0.76 -9.53
N ALA A 72 2.85 -0.40 -8.94
CA ALA A 72 3.08 0.93 -8.42
C ALA A 72 4.56 1.28 -8.36
N ASN A 73 4.86 2.57 -8.54
CA ASN A 73 6.16 3.13 -8.22
C ASN A 73 6.23 3.47 -6.73
N VAL A 74 7.33 3.15 -6.09
CA VAL A 74 7.58 3.51 -4.69
C VAL A 74 8.19 4.91 -4.66
N ILE A 75 7.39 5.89 -4.24
CA ILE A 75 7.79 7.30 -4.24
C ILE A 75 8.58 7.65 -3.00
N SER A 76 8.11 7.23 -1.83
CA SER A 76 8.78 7.52 -0.58
C SER A 76 8.47 6.47 0.47
N CYS A 77 9.34 6.42 1.48
CA CYS A 77 9.21 5.53 2.62
C CYS A 77 9.56 6.33 3.87
N GLN A 78 8.66 6.35 4.84
CA GLN A 78 8.85 7.05 6.12
C GLN A 78 8.70 6.08 7.27
N TYR A 79 9.58 6.18 8.25
CA TYR A 79 9.45 5.41 9.48
C TYR A 79 8.27 5.88 10.32
N ILE A 80 7.61 4.90 10.91
CA ILE A 80 6.55 5.13 11.90
C ILE A 80 7.06 4.60 13.24
N GLY A 81 6.86 5.38 14.30
CA GLY A 81 7.18 4.95 15.65
C GLY A 81 6.38 3.73 16.09
N LYS A 82 6.82 3.09 17.18
CA LYS A 82 6.19 1.88 17.75
C LYS A 82 4.71 2.05 18.07
N ASN A 83 4.26 3.28 18.33
CA ASN A 83 2.86 3.59 18.59
C ASN A 83 2.03 3.79 17.31
N ASN A 84 2.62 3.62 16.14
CA ASN A 84 2.00 3.81 14.83
C ASN A 84 1.46 5.23 14.56
N ARG A 85 1.86 6.22 15.37
CA ARG A 85 1.33 7.59 15.28
C ARG A 85 2.38 8.63 14.97
N THR A 86 3.64 8.34 15.27
CA THR A 86 4.72 9.27 15.06
C THR A 86 5.45 8.94 13.77
N LEU A 87 5.41 9.87 12.82
CA LEU A 87 6.24 9.77 11.63
C LEU A 87 7.62 10.33 11.97
N TYR A 88 8.62 9.50 11.85
CA TYR A 88 9.98 9.98 11.89
C TYR A 88 10.34 10.60 10.56
N ARG A 89 11.07 11.69 10.61
CA ARG A 89 11.62 12.30 9.41
C ARG A 89 12.40 11.26 8.62
N LYS A 90 12.33 11.39 7.31
CA LYS A 90 13.28 10.72 6.41
C LYS A 90 14.63 10.73 7.06
N ILE A 91 15.17 9.57 7.23
CA ILE A 91 16.43 9.34 7.89
C ILE A 91 17.47 10.20 7.24
N GLY A 92 18.04 11.03 8.05
CA GLY A 92 19.08 11.93 7.63
C GLY A 92 20.33 11.21 7.17
N ARG A 93 21.35 11.97 6.90
CA ARG A 93 22.64 11.54 6.39
C ARG A 93 23.15 10.26 7.03
N GLY A 94 23.42 9.24 6.22
CA GLY A 94 24.14 8.03 6.62
C GLY A 94 23.28 6.80 6.81
N VAL A 95 21.98 6.92 7.01
CA VAL A 95 21.07 5.77 7.01
C VAL A 95 20.03 6.00 5.96
N LYS A 96 20.26 5.46 4.78
CA LYS A 96 19.27 5.47 3.72
C LYS A 96 18.29 4.34 3.98
N PHE A 97 17.12 4.67 4.46
CA PHE A 97 16.01 3.75 4.48
C PHE A 97 15.44 3.67 3.08
N ILE A 98 15.96 2.74 2.33
CA ILE A 98 15.66 2.64 0.89
C ILE A 98 14.63 1.56 0.58
N SER A 99 14.27 0.76 1.58
CA SER A 99 13.32 -0.31 1.36
C SER A 99 12.55 -0.65 2.63
N ALA A 100 11.35 -1.12 2.45
CA ALA A 100 10.54 -1.73 3.47
C ALA A 100 10.08 -3.10 2.98
N TYR A 101 9.78 -3.98 3.89
CA TYR A 101 9.41 -5.34 3.56
C TYR A 101 8.03 -5.65 4.14
N TYR A 102 7.18 -6.21 3.32
CA TYR A 102 5.93 -6.78 3.77
C TYR A 102 6.13 -8.26 4.05
N ILE A 103 5.86 -8.67 5.29
CA ILE A 103 5.96 -10.08 5.68
C ILE A 103 4.67 -10.78 5.27
N VAL A 104 4.79 -11.79 4.43
CA VAL A 104 3.66 -12.64 4.09
C VAL A 104 3.43 -13.60 5.26
N THR A 105 2.23 -13.58 5.83
CA THR A 105 1.88 -14.38 6.99
C THR A 105 2.14 -15.87 6.74
N GLY A 106 2.85 -16.52 7.67
CA GLY A 106 3.14 -17.95 7.60
C GLY A 106 4.27 -18.33 6.67
N GLN A 107 4.97 -17.35 6.08
CA GLN A 107 6.10 -17.60 5.19
C GLN A 107 7.30 -16.76 5.61
N THR A 108 8.50 -17.21 5.26
CA THR A 108 9.74 -16.48 5.48
C THR A 108 10.08 -15.54 4.31
N SER A 109 9.20 -15.45 3.32
CA SER A 109 9.38 -14.58 2.18
C SER A 109 8.94 -13.15 2.46
N TYR A 110 9.65 -12.21 1.86
CA TYR A 110 9.42 -10.78 2.02
C TYR A 110 9.11 -10.17 0.67
N PHE A 111 8.20 -9.19 0.67
CA PHE A 111 7.96 -8.35 -0.49
C PHE A 111 8.68 -7.02 -0.27
N GLU A 112 9.67 -6.71 -1.10
CA GLU A 112 10.49 -5.52 -0.95
C GLU A 112 9.87 -4.33 -1.66
N TYR A 113 9.76 -3.22 -0.93
CA TYR A 113 9.40 -1.91 -1.47
C TYR A 113 10.63 -1.01 -1.40
N ARG A 114 11.31 -0.84 -2.52
CA ARG A 114 12.50 0.02 -2.62
C ARG A 114 12.12 1.34 -3.25
N VAL A 115 12.46 2.46 -2.60
CA VAL A 115 12.22 3.80 -3.13
C VAL A 115 12.89 3.95 -4.49
N GLY A 116 12.12 4.45 -5.47
CA GLY A 116 12.58 4.60 -6.85
C GLY A 116 12.38 3.37 -7.72
N SER A 117 11.87 2.26 -7.18
CA SER A 117 11.57 1.06 -7.96
C SER A 117 10.07 0.94 -8.24
N THR A 118 9.74 0.08 -9.19
CA THR A 118 8.36 -0.31 -9.48
C THR A 118 8.12 -1.71 -8.92
N VAL A 119 6.99 -1.88 -8.24
CA VAL A 119 6.58 -3.16 -7.69
C VAL A 119 5.34 -3.68 -8.43
N TYR A 120 5.21 -5.00 -8.50
CA TYR A 120 4.15 -5.68 -9.23
C TYR A 120 3.47 -6.69 -8.31
N ALA A 121 2.15 -6.72 -8.34
CA ALA A 121 1.37 -7.76 -7.66
C ALA A 121 1.40 -9.06 -8.47
N GLU A 122 1.56 -10.18 -7.79
CA GLU A 122 1.53 -11.49 -8.46
C GLU A 122 0.13 -11.89 -8.91
N ASN A 123 -0.88 -11.59 -8.09
CA ASN A 123 -2.26 -12.02 -8.30
C ASN A 123 -3.22 -10.83 -8.17
N TYR A 124 -3.23 -9.95 -9.17
CA TYR A 124 -4.15 -8.82 -9.16
C TYR A 124 -5.56 -9.26 -9.50
N ASN A 125 -6.52 -8.82 -8.68
CA ASN A 125 -7.95 -9.04 -8.90
C ASN A 125 -8.65 -7.68 -9.04
N SER A 126 -9.22 -7.43 -10.23
CA SER A 126 -9.92 -6.18 -10.54
C SER A 126 -11.40 -6.19 -10.12
N SER A 127 -11.91 -7.29 -9.58
CA SER A 127 -13.31 -7.39 -9.17
C SER A 127 -13.60 -6.50 -7.96
N PRO A 128 -14.70 -5.73 -7.96
CA PRO A 128 -15.08 -4.92 -6.81
C PRO A 128 -15.74 -5.73 -5.68
N SER A 129 -15.90 -7.03 -5.84
CA SER A 129 -16.66 -7.88 -4.92
C SER A 129 -15.96 -8.18 -3.61
N ASN A 130 -14.66 -7.91 -3.48
CA ASN A 130 -13.90 -8.23 -2.29
C ASN A 130 -12.85 -7.15 -2.02
N ILE A 131 -12.84 -6.59 -0.81
CA ILE A 131 -11.84 -5.61 -0.39
C ILE A 131 -10.46 -6.24 -0.25
N CYS A 132 -10.39 -7.49 0.19
CA CYS A 132 -9.15 -8.21 0.46
C CYS A 132 -8.75 -9.18 -0.66
N ALA A 133 -8.94 -8.78 -1.90
CA ALA A 133 -8.50 -9.58 -3.05
C ALA A 133 -7.03 -9.28 -3.41
N GLY A 134 -6.46 -10.05 -4.35
CA GLY A 134 -5.07 -9.89 -4.77
C GLY A 134 -4.75 -8.53 -5.38
N GLY A 135 -3.58 -8.01 -5.09
CA GLY A 135 -3.09 -6.72 -5.56
C GLY A 135 -2.19 -6.04 -4.55
N ILE A 136 -1.68 -4.88 -4.92
CA ILE A 136 -0.99 -4.00 -3.97
C ILE A 136 -2.05 -3.15 -3.30
N HIS A 137 -2.28 -3.41 -2.01
CA HIS A 137 -3.30 -2.75 -1.22
C HIS A 137 -2.76 -1.48 -0.57
N GLY A 138 -3.63 -0.52 -0.40
CA GLY A 138 -3.33 0.70 0.31
C GLY A 138 -4.58 1.53 0.52
N PHE A 139 -4.37 2.82 0.81
CA PHE A 139 -5.44 3.76 1.13
C PHE A 139 -5.20 5.07 0.39
N LEU A 140 -6.27 5.73 0.00
CA LEU A 140 -6.15 7.03 -0.69
C LEU A 140 -5.63 8.13 0.23
N HIS A 141 -5.75 7.96 1.56
CA HIS A 141 -5.28 8.92 2.54
C HIS A 141 -4.27 8.30 3.49
N SER A 142 -3.18 9.01 3.75
CA SER A 142 -2.13 8.55 4.66
C SER A 142 -2.65 8.27 6.07
N ASN A 143 -3.58 9.08 6.57
CA ASN A 143 -4.17 8.88 7.89
C ASN A 143 -4.88 7.54 8.02
N TYR A 144 -5.54 7.07 6.97
CA TYR A 144 -6.21 5.77 6.99
C TYR A 144 -5.21 4.62 6.95
N ALA A 145 -4.12 4.79 6.22
CA ALA A 145 -3.05 3.80 6.23
C ALA A 145 -2.41 3.68 7.63
N LEU A 146 -2.24 4.80 8.33
CA LEU A 146 -1.61 4.81 9.66
C LEU A 146 -2.45 4.12 10.73
N VAL A 147 -3.78 4.21 10.66
CA VAL A 147 -4.68 3.62 11.67
C VAL A 147 -5.06 2.17 11.38
N TYR A 148 -4.75 1.71 10.21
CA TYR A 148 -5.03 0.33 9.80
C TYR A 148 -4.06 -0.71 10.43
#